data_4459008def91690308828431206e8ccb
#
_entry.id   4459008def91690308828431206e8ccb
#
_cell.length_a   1.000
_cell.length_b   1.000
_cell.length_c   1.000
_cell.angle_alpha   90.00
_cell.angle_beta   90.00
_cell.angle_gamma   90.00
#
_symmetry.space_group_name_H-M   'P 1'
#
loop_
_entity.id
_entity.type
_entity.pdbx_description
1 polymer ?
#
loop_
_entity_poly.entity_id
_entity_poly.type
_entity_poly.pdbx_seq_one_letter_code
_entity_poly.pdbx_strand_id
1 'polypeptide(L)'
;MKIIALFMSVLTVFGTIPAFSLELPNSDKEYFISAGDVVNINVFPAEEFSREVTVQPDGNIELPLLGSIKAQGFRAEELQKVLAARFSKYVSGPTITLSVRKFSSSRVAVIGQINGPGYYEYREGMRLLDLVAQAGGTMDYAQGGKVRIFRNIKGAGNTVSQEVVKADLAAVYGGKLDKNIQLLSGDIVYIPRKPYSTAARWISDNFVPWTTLFTFIVTAAIVAKNN
;
A
#
# COMPACT_ATOMS: atom_id res chain seq x y z
N MET A 1 48.47 -40.93 -42.83
CA MET A 1 47.46 -39.91 -43.25
C MET A 1 46.02 -40.23 -42.84
N LYS A 2 45.77 -40.91 -41.70
CA LYS A 2 44.38 -41.21 -41.23
C LYS A 2 44.11 -40.74 -39.84
N ILE A 3 45.02 -40.00 -39.17
CA ILE A 3 44.85 -39.52 -37.79
C ILE A 3 44.55 -38.00 -37.71
N ILE A 4 44.79 -37.26 -38.79
CA ILE A 4 44.59 -35.82 -38.88
C ILE A 4 43.11 -35.46 -39.19
N ALA A 5 42.33 -36.39 -39.78
CA ALA A 5 40.93 -36.16 -40.13
C ALA A 5 39.96 -36.29 -38.96
N LEU A 6 40.37 -36.81 -37.79
CA LEU A 6 39.52 -37.01 -36.63
C LEU A 6 39.52 -35.81 -35.65
N PHE A 7 40.46 -34.87 -35.81
CA PHE A 7 40.60 -33.71 -34.92
C PHE A 7 39.87 -32.44 -35.40
N MET A 8 39.35 -32.47 -36.63
CA MET A 8 38.71 -31.32 -37.25
C MET A 8 37.14 -31.36 -37.17
N SER A 9 36.56 -32.43 -36.60
CA SER A 9 35.12 -32.62 -36.52
C SER A 9 34.49 -32.22 -35.16
N VAL A 10 35.28 -31.71 -34.20
CA VAL A 10 34.77 -31.37 -32.85
C VAL A 10 34.57 -29.87 -32.63
N LEU A 11 34.84 -29.00 -33.62
CA LEU A 11 34.85 -27.55 -33.45
C LEU A 11 33.65 -26.83 -34.05
N THR A 12 32.47 -27.46 -34.22
CA THR A 12 31.28 -26.80 -34.78
C THR A 12 30.00 -27.01 -33.97
N VAL A 13 30.11 -27.19 -32.64
CA VAL A 13 28.94 -27.13 -31.74
C VAL A 13 29.13 -25.98 -30.75
N PHE A 14 29.41 -24.78 -31.26
CA PHE A 14 29.06 -23.58 -30.53
C PHE A 14 27.58 -23.29 -30.80
N GLY A 15 26.73 -23.89 -29.96
CA GLY A 15 25.34 -23.61 -29.97
C GLY A 15 25.09 -22.09 -29.76
N THR A 16 24.32 -21.51 -30.67
CA THR A 16 23.76 -20.18 -30.51
C THR A 16 23.09 -20.11 -29.17
N ILE A 17 23.69 -19.37 -28.21
CA ILE A 17 23.04 -19.00 -26.96
C ILE A 17 21.87 -18.10 -27.38
N PRO A 18 20.59 -18.48 -27.15
CA PRO A 18 19.51 -17.54 -27.39
C PRO A 18 19.76 -16.34 -26.49
N ALA A 19 19.88 -15.16 -27.07
CA ALA A 19 19.89 -13.91 -26.32
C ALA A 19 18.56 -13.88 -25.55
N PHE A 20 18.60 -14.18 -24.25
CA PHE A 20 17.49 -13.99 -23.34
C PHE A 20 17.35 -12.48 -23.18
N SER A 21 16.49 -11.89 -24.01
CA SER A 21 16.05 -10.52 -23.80
C SER A 21 15.36 -10.49 -22.45
N LEU A 22 16.04 -9.95 -21.44
CA LEU A 22 15.39 -9.51 -20.20
C LEU A 22 14.45 -8.37 -20.60
N GLU A 23 13.24 -8.72 -21.00
CA GLU A 23 12.12 -7.79 -21.00
C GLU A 23 11.89 -7.43 -19.53
N LEU A 24 12.48 -6.30 -19.12
CA LEU A 24 12.13 -5.68 -17.86
C LEU A 24 10.61 -5.45 -17.92
N PRO A 25 9.85 -5.90 -16.91
CA PRO A 25 8.43 -5.60 -16.88
C PRO A 25 8.28 -4.08 -16.90
N ASN A 26 7.74 -3.59 -18.01
CA ASN A 26 7.40 -2.18 -18.16
C ASN A 26 6.30 -1.88 -17.15
N SER A 27 6.69 -1.39 -15.98
CA SER A 27 5.76 -1.00 -14.93
C SER A 27 5.22 0.41 -15.20
N ASP A 28 4.78 0.65 -16.43
CA ASP A 28 4.07 1.88 -16.80
C ASP A 28 2.65 1.88 -16.22
N LYS A 29 2.54 1.71 -14.91
CA LYS A 29 1.34 2.16 -14.20
C LYS A 29 1.44 3.67 -14.09
N GLU A 30 0.78 4.32 -15.04
CA GLU A 30 0.69 5.76 -15.16
C GLU A 30 0.19 6.37 -13.85
N TYR A 31 1.06 7.09 -13.15
CA TYR A 31 0.69 7.83 -11.97
C TYR A 31 0.11 9.19 -12.36
N PHE A 32 -1.09 9.50 -11.89
CA PHE A 32 -1.71 10.81 -12.02
C PHE A 32 -1.56 11.60 -10.72
N ILE A 33 -1.04 12.81 -10.84
CA ILE A 33 -0.86 13.73 -9.72
C ILE A 33 -2.21 13.97 -9.03
N SER A 34 -2.21 13.92 -7.71
CA SER A 34 -3.40 14.02 -6.86
C SER A 34 -3.25 15.12 -5.82
N ALA A 35 -4.39 15.62 -5.31
CA ALA A 35 -4.38 16.60 -4.21
C ALA A 35 -3.61 16.04 -2.99
N GLY A 36 -2.75 16.87 -2.41
CA GLY A 36 -1.88 16.54 -1.29
C GLY A 36 -0.51 15.94 -1.69
N ASP A 37 -0.27 15.67 -2.98
CA ASP A 37 1.05 15.25 -3.45
C ASP A 37 2.06 16.39 -3.28
N VAL A 38 3.31 16.03 -3.05
CA VAL A 38 4.43 16.97 -3.00
C VAL A 38 5.24 16.81 -4.28
N VAL A 39 5.30 17.89 -5.05
CA VAL A 39 5.96 17.92 -6.35
C VAL A 39 7.17 18.84 -6.28
N ASN A 40 8.34 18.31 -6.63
CA ASN A 40 9.55 19.10 -6.80
C ASN A 40 9.69 19.52 -8.27
N ILE A 41 9.80 20.83 -8.50
CA ILE A 41 9.89 21.44 -9.82
C ILE A 41 11.21 22.19 -9.90
N ASN A 42 12.08 21.77 -10.81
CA ASN A 42 13.33 22.45 -11.10
C ASN A 42 13.22 23.16 -12.45
N VAL A 43 13.60 24.44 -12.48
CA VAL A 43 13.55 25.30 -13.66
C VAL A 43 14.96 25.71 -14.03
N PHE A 44 15.49 25.23 -15.15
CA PHE A 44 16.80 25.62 -15.66
C PHE A 44 16.64 26.55 -16.87
N PRO A 45 17.44 27.65 -17.02
CA PRO A 45 18.55 28.07 -16.14
C PRO A 45 18.13 28.97 -14.95
N ALA A 46 16.85 29.16 -14.69
CA ALA A 46 16.32 30.09 -13.69
C ALA A 46 15.96 29.34 -12.38
N GLU A 47 16.99 28.96 -11.61
CA GLU A 47 16.86 28.17 -10.39
C GLU A 47 16.04 28.87 -9.29
N GLU A 48 15.93 30.20 -9.32
CA GLU A 48 15.14 31.02 -8.39
C GLU A 48 13.63 30.67 -8.44
N PHE A 49 13.15 30.07 -9.52
CA PHE A 49 11.77 29.59 -9.66
C PHE A 49 11.61 28.11 -9.30
N SER A 50 12.72 27.42 -9.04
CA SER A 50 12.71 26.02 -8.60
C SER A 50 12.21 25.92 -7.17
N ARG A 51 11.25 25.03 -6.91
CA ARG A 51 10.72 24.77 -5.57
C ARG A 51 9.97 23.47 -5.44
N GLU A 52 9.83 23.08 -4.21
CA GLU A 52 8.91 22.01 -3.81
C GLU A 52 7.55 22.64 -3.46
N VAL A 53 6.49 22.12 -4.04
CA VAL A 53 5.11 22.59 -3.84
C VAL A 53 4.18 21.43 -3.53
N THR A 54 3.17 21.67 -2.69
CA THR A 54 2.12 20.71 -2.42
C THR A 54 0.91 21.01 -3.31
N VAL A 55 0.34 19.97 -3.92
CA VAL A 55 -0.92 20.08 -4.67
C VAL A 55 -2.04 20.38 -3.69
N GLN A 56 -2.69 21.51 -3.84
CA GLN A 56 -3.76 21.98 -2.97
C GLN A 56 -5.02 21.09 -3.10
N PRO A 57 -5.97 21.13 -2.14
CA PRO A 57 -7.21 20.35 -2.21
C PRO A 57 -8.06 20.62 -3.45
N ASP A 58 -7.95 21.81 -4.05
CA ASP A 58 -8.60 22.18 -5.32
C ASP A 58 -7.89 21.55 -6.55
N GLY A 59 -6.75 20.88 -6.30
CA GLY A 59 -5.92 20.22 -7.31
C GLY A 59 -4.96 21.14 -8.05
N ASN A 60 -4.72 22.34 -7.55
CA ASN A 60 -3.80 23.30 -8.12
C ASN A 60 -2.46 23.33 -7.37
N ILE A 61 -1.42 23.82 -8.03
CA ILE A 61 -0.13 24.19 -7.45
C ILE A 61 0.09 25.69 -7.64
N GLU A 62 0.78 26.33 -6.69
CA GLU A 62 1.15 27.74 -6.81
C GLU A 62 2.62 27.88 -7.12
N LEU A 63 2.92 28.59 -8.22
CA LEU A 63 4.29 28.84 -8.69
C LEU A 63 4.52 30.32 -8.89
N PRO A 64 5.75 30.80 -8.60
CA PRO A 64 6.15 32.17 -8.91
C PRO A 64 5.94 32.46 -10.39
N LEU A 65 5.58 33.70 -10.71
CA LEU A 65 5.28 34.20 -12.04
C LEU A 65 4.05 33.59 -12.72
N LEU A 66 3.75 32.32 -12.46
CA LEU A 66 2.67 31.59 -13.14
C LEU A 66 1.37 31.58 -12.33
N GLY A 67 1.42 31.87 -11.02
CA GLY A 67 0.27 31.78 -10.13
C GLY A 67 -0.24 30.34 -9.95
N SER A 68 -1.56 30.22 -9.87
CA SER A 68 -2.25 28.94 -9.68
C SER A 68 -2.37 28.16 -11.00
N ILE A 69 -1.93 26.89 -10.97
CA ILE A 69 -1.94 26.01 -12.14
C ILE A 69 -2.54 24.66 -11.75
N LYS A 70 -3.47 24.14 -12.55
CA LYS A 70 -4.00 22.81 -12.38
C LYS A 70 -2.91 21.76 -12.55
N ALA A 71 -2.70 20.93 -11.51
CA ALA A 71 -1.74 19.84 -11.51
C ALA A 71 -2.44 18.47 -11.38
N GLN A 72 -3.55 18.42 -10.65
CA GLN A 72 -4.32 17.18 -10.45
C GLN A 72 -4.84 16.62 -11.78
N GLY A 73 -4.61 15.31 -11.97
CA GLY A 73 -5.05 14.58 -13.15
C GLY A 73 -4.06 14.59 -14.30
N PHE A 74 -2.96 15.34 -14.19
CA PHE A 74 -1.84 15.26 -15.13
C PHE A 74 -0.83 14.20 -14.69
N ARG A 75 -0.13 13.61 -15.66
CA ARG A 75 1.11 12.88 -15.43
C ARG A 75 2.26 13.87 -15.22
N ALA A 76 3.32 13.42 -14.59
CA ALA A 76 4.50 14.27 -14.37
C ALA A 76 5.02 14.88 -15.68
N GLU A 77 5.13 14.08 -16.75
CA GLU A 77 5.61 14.50 -18.06
C GLU A 77 4.66 15.49 -18.75
N GLU A 78 3.34 15.33 -18.60
CA GLU A 78 2.35 16.24 -19.18
C GLU A 78 2.41 17.59 -18.48
N LEU A 79 2.45 17.60 -17.13
CA LEU A 79 2.57 18.82 -16.35
C LEU A 79 3.89 19.54 -16.66
N GLN A 80 4.99 18.80 -16.82
CA GLN A 80 6.29 19.34 -17.23
C GLN A 80 6.19 20.12 -18.55
N LYS A 81 5.52 19.57 -19.56
CA LYS A 81 5.30 20.24 -20.86
C LYS A 81 4.47 21.52 -20.71
N VAL A 82 3.39 21.45 -19.90
CA VAL A 82 2.54 22.61 -19.61
C VAL A 82 3.34 23.71 -18.91
N LEU A 83 4.15 23.36 -17.93
CA LEU A 83 5.00 24.32 -17.21
C LEU A 83 6.06 24.92 -18.11
N ALA A 84 6.74 24.14 -18.95
CA ALA A 84 7.74 24.62 -19.90
C ALA A 84 7.13 25.66 -20.86
N ALA A 85 5.94 25.38 -21.41
CA ALA A 85 5.24 26.32 -22.28
C ALA A 85 4.81 27.61 -21.58
N ARG A 86 4.51 27.57 -20.28
CA ARG A 86 4.15 28.76 -19.50
C ARG A 86 5.38 29.57 -19.09
N PHE A 87 6.44 28.90 -18.63
CA PHE A 87 7.69 29.56 -18.25
C PHE A 87 8.43 30.18 -19.44
N SER A 88 8.25 29.67 -20.66
CA SER A 88 8.88 30.26 -21.87
C SER A 88 8.54 31.73 -22.12
N LYS A 89 7.47 32.25 -21.49
CA LYS A 89 7.12 33.66 -21.53
C LYS A 89 8.02 34.55 -20.68
N TYR A 90 8.69 33.98 -19.70
CA TYR A 90 9.49 34.68 -18.68
C TYR A 90 10.96 34.27 -18.70
N VAL A 91 11.26 33.05 -19.15
CA VAL A 91 12.60 32.46 -19.18
C VAL A 91 12.91 32.02 -20.61
N SER A 92 14.08 32.35 -21.15
CA SER A 92 14.50 31.92 -22.47
C SER A 92 14.92 30.45 -22.45
N GLY A 93 14.21 29.59 -23.21
CA GLY A 93 14.53 28.17 -23.36
C GLY A 93 14.50 27.37 -22.05
N PRO A 94 13.41 27.43 -21.26
CA PRO A 94 13.37 26.79 -19.96
C PRO A 94 13.31 25.27 -20.12
N THR A 95 14.17 24.56 -19.39
CA THR A 95 14.08 23.13 -19.19
C THR A 95 13.48 22.87 -17.82
N ILE A 96 12.32 22.20 -17.79
CA ILE A 96 11.63 21.87 -16.54
C ILE A 96 11.89 20.40 -16.21
N THR A 97 12.30 20.12 -14.98
CA THR A 97 12.33 18.76 -14.42
C THR A 97 11.33 18.69 -13.29
N LEU A 98 10.41 17.74 -13.36
CA LEU A 98 9.36 17.53 -12.37
C LEU A 98 9.48 16.14 -11.77
N SER A 99 9.50 16.04 -10.45
CA SER A 99 9.49 14.78 -9.72
C SER A 99 8.49 14.82 -8.57
N VAL A 100 7.67 13.78 -8.45
CA VAL A 100 6.76 13.62 -7.31
C VAL A 100 7.55 13.03 -6.15
N ARG A 101 7.66 13.77 -5.04
CA ARG A 101 8.43 13.38 -3.84
C ARG A 101 7.59 12.61 -2.84
N LYS A 102 6.31 12.97 -2.71
CA LYS A 102 5.39 12.34 -1.78
C LYS A 102 4.06 12.11 -2.46
N PHE A 103 3.63 10.87 -2.44
CA PHE A 103 2.36 10.41 -3.02
C PHE A 103 1.29 10.39 -1.92
N SER A 104 0.51 11.44 -1.81
CA SER A 104 -0.52 11.59 -0.77
C SER A 104 -1.68 10.61 -0.94
N SER A 105 -2.01 10.26 -2.20
CA SER A 105 -3.07 9.31 -2.53
C SER A 105 -2.67 7.85 -2.34
N SER A 106 -1.38 7.56 -2.12
CA SER A 106 -0.87 6.19 -2.03
C SER A 106 -0.83 5.72 -0.58
N ARG A 107 -2.01 5.44 0.00
CA ARG A 107 -2.15 4.88 1.35
C ARG A 107 -3.04 3.67 1.35
N VAL A 108 -2.79 2.77 2.30
CA VAL A 108 -3.68 1.66 2.67
C VAL A 108 -4.03 1.81 4.15
N ALA A 109 -5.20 1.34 4.54
CA ALA A 109 -5.60 1.35 5.94
C ALA A 109 -5.72 -0.07 6.46
N VAL A 110 -5.43 -0.28 7.74
CA VAL A 110 -5.74 -1.53 8.44
C VAL A 110 -6.47 -1.24 9.74
N ILE A 111 -7.55 -1.99 9.97
CA ILE A 111 -8.41 -1.84 11.15
C ILE A 111 -8.81 -3.22 11.71
N GLY A 112 -9.27 -3.24 12.94
CA GLY A 112 -9.72 -4.45 13.63
C GLY A 112 -8.66 -5.04 14.54
N GLN A 113 -8.46 -6.36 14.51
CA GLN A 113 -7.56 -7.07 15.44
C GLN A 113 -6.11 -7.07 14.93
N ILE A 114 -5.49 -5.91 14.95
CA ILE A 114 -4.10 -5.63 14.56
C ILE A 114 -3.45 -4.76 15.65
N ASN A 115 -2.16 -4.89 15.88
CA ASN A 115 -1.47 -4.15 16.94
C ASN A 115 -1.38 -2.64 16.65
N GLY A 116 -1.17 -2.26 15.40
CA GLY A 116 -1.13 -0.87 14.95
C GLY A 116 -2.25 -0.58 13.94
N PRO A 117 -3.51 -0.32 14.35
CA PRO A 117 -4.53 0.11 13.42
C PRO A 117 -4.24 1.53 12.93
N GLY A 118 -4.47 1.81 11.63
CA GLY A 118 -4.21 3.12 11.04
C GLY A 118 -3.96 3.11 9.55
N TYR A 119 -3.45 4.23 9.06
CA TYR A 119 -3.03 4.39 7.67
C TYR A 119 -1.53 4.14 7.53
N TYR A 120 -1.18 3.40 6.49
CA TYR A 120 0.20 3.08 6.12
C TYR A 120 0.49 3.54 4.70
N GLU A 121 1.72 3.91 4.44
CA GLU A 121 2.17 4.25 3.10
C GLU A 121 2.11 3.02 2.19
N TYR A 122 1.39 3.13 1.08
CA TYR A 122 1.34 2.09 0.08
C TYR A 122 2.60 2.14 -0.79
N ARG A 123 3.21 1.01 -1.03
CA ARG A 123 4.29 0.83 -2.00
C ARG A 123 3.84 -0.11 -3.11
N GLU A 124 4.27 0.15 -4.33
CA GLU A 124 3.93 -0.73 -5.44
C GLU A 124 4.40 -2.17 -5.16
N GLY A 125 3.53 -3.13 -5.47
CA GLY A 125 3.79 -4.54 -5.15
C GLY A 125 3.49 -4.96 -3.72
N MET A 126 3.10 -4.02 -2.83
CA MET A 126 2.76 -4.30 -1.43
C MET A 126 1.67 -5.36 -1.32
N ARG A 127 1.90 -6.35 -0.48
CA ARG A 127 0.95 -7.44 -0.23
C ARG A 127 0.37 -7.35 1.17
N LEU A 128 -0.68 -8.13 1.43
CA LEU A 128 -1.35 -8.18 2.72
C LEU A 128 -0.39 -8.46 3.89
N LEU A 129 0.55 -9.39 3.71
CA LEU A 129 1.53 -9.73 4.74
C LEU A 129 2.46 -8.56 5.06
N ASP A 130 2.84 -7.77 4.06
CA ASP A 130 3.73 -6.61 4.25
C ASP A 130 3.04 -5.53 5.10
N LEU A 131 1.75 -5.26 4.82
CA LEU A 131 0.95 -4.33 5.62
C LEU A 131 0.82 -4.82 7.06
N VAL A 132 0.52 -6.11 7.25
CA VAL A 132 0.38 -6.70 8.58
C VAL A 132 1.70 -6.64 9.36
N ALA A 133 2.83 -6.88 8.71
CA ALA A 133 4.17 -6.76 9.32
C ALA A 133 4.46 -5.31 9.74
N GLN A 134 4.17 -4.31 8.88
CA GLN A 134 4.32 -2.90 9.22
C GLN A 134 3.42 -2.48 10.38
N ALA A 135 2.23 -3.06 10.48
CA ALA A 135 1.28 -2.80 11.56
C ALA A 135 1.60 -3.57 12.87
N GLY A 136 2.76 -4.22 12.96
CA GLY A 136 3.21 -4.93 14.18
C GLY A 136 2.54 -6.27 14.41
N GLY A 137 1.93 -6.87 13.37
CA GLY A 137 1.29 -8.18 13.46
C GLY A 137 -0.15 -8.16 13.99
N THR A 138 -0.80 -9.31 13.90
CA THR A 138 -2.19 -9.48 14.38
C THR A 138 -2.23 -9.72 15.88
N MET A 139 -3.32 -9.28 16.52
CA MET A 139 -3.60 -9.62 17.91
C MET A 139 -4.00 -11.11 18.07
N ASP A 140 -3.90 -11.67 19.29
CA ASP A 140 -4.18 -13.09 19.60
C ASP A 140 -5.60 -13.53 19.21
N TYR A 141 -6.56 -12.62 19.32
CA TYR A 141 -7.96 -12.90 19.00
C TYR A 141 -8.33 -12.59 17.56
N ALA A 142 -7.36 -12.33 16.70
CA ALA A 142 -7.60 -12.08 15.28
C ALA A 142 -8.10 -13.34 14.56
N GLN A 143 -9.13 -13.18 13.72
CA GLN A 143 -9.64 -14.21 12.85
C GLN A 143 -9.00 -14.09 11.46
N GLY A 144 -7.72 -14.49 11.34
CA GLY A 144 -6.93 -14.36 10.11
C GLY A 144 -7.53 -15.03 8.88
N GLY A 145 -8.32 -16.10 9.04
CA GLY A 145 -8.99 -16.78 7.91
C GLY A 145 -10.20 -16.03 7.34
N LYS A 146 -10.60 -14.87 7.90
CA LYS A 146 -11.77 -14.09 7.46
C LYS A 146 -11.46 -12.61 7.28
N VAL A 147 -10.27 -12.29 6.85
CA VAL A 147 -9.88 -10.91 6.51
C VAL A 147 -10.69 -10.41 5.33
N ARG A 148 -11.07 -9.15 5.35
CA ARG A 148 -11.78 -8.47 4.26
C ARG A 148 -10.98 -7.25 3.83
N ILE A 149 -10.87 -7.08 2.52
CA ILE A 149 -10.24 -5.93 1.90
C ILE A 149 -11.33 -5.17 1.17
N PHE A 150 -11.63 -3.97 1.61
CA PHE A 150 -12.56 -3.06 0.94
C PHE A 150 -11.77 -2.25 -0.07
N ARG A 151 -12.12 -2.40 -1.33
CA ARG A 151 -11.43 -1.81 -2.48
C ARG A 151 -12.38 -0.93 -3.27
N ASN A 152 -11.95 0.28 -3.57
CA ASN A 152 -12.68 1.16 -4.46
C ASN A 152 -12.16 0.94 -5.89
N ILE A 153 -13.03 0.48 -6.78
CA ILE A 153 -12.72 0.30 -8.19
C ILE A 153 -13.31 1.48 -8.96
N LYS A 154 -12.48 2.20 -9.69
CA LYS A 154 -12.94 3.23 -10.62
C LYS A 154 -13.41 2.53 -11.90
N GLY A 155 -14.73 2.52 -12.14
CA GLY A 155 -15.32 2.03 -13.36
C GLY A 155 -15.26 3.05 -14.51
N ALA A 156 -15.55 2.60 -15.72
CA ALA A 156 -15.70 3.47 -16.87
C ALA A 156 -16.81 4.51 -16.60
N GLY A 157 -16.52 5.80 -16.83
CA GLY A 157 -17.48 6.88 -16.60
C GLY A 157 -17.47 7.49 -15.18
N ASN A 158 -16.35 7.40 -14.45
CA ASN A 158 -16.18 7.99 -13.10
C ASN A 158 -17.08 7.38 -12.01
N THR A 159 -17.68 6.22 -12.26
CA THR A 159 -18.48 5.49 -11.27
C THR A 159 -17.53 4.76 -10.33
N VAL A 160 -17.59 5.06 -9.03
CA VAL A 160 -16.84 4.33 -8.01
C VAL A 160 -17.68 3.16 -7.54
N SER A 161 -17.26 1.94 -7.82
CA SER A 161 -17.83 0.71 -7.26
C SER A 161 -16.96 0.22 -6.11
N GLN A 162 -17.61 -0.34 -5.07
CA GLN A 162 -16.90 -0.95 -3.95
C GLN A 162 -16.89 -2.47 -4.12
N GLU A 163 -15.72 -3.05 -4.01
CA GLU A 163 -15.53 -4.50 -4.00
C GLU A 163 -15.03 -4.95 -2.62
N VAL A 164 -15.52 -6.10 -2.16
CA VAL A 164 -15.02 -6.74 -0.94
C VAL A 164 -14.26 -8.01 -1.30
N VAL A 165 -12.94 -7.93 -1.26
CA VAL A 165 -12.06 -9.09 -1.50
C VAL A 165 -11.87 -9.84 -0.18
N LYS A 166 -12.14 -11.14 -0.18
CA LYS A 166 -11.91 -12.03 0.96
C LYS A 166 -10.46 -12.51 0.95
N ALA A 167 -9.77 -12.41 2.06
CA ALA A 167 -8.38 -12.84 2.21
C ALA A 167 -8.23 -13.80 3.41
N ASP A 168 -7.33 -14.77 3.26
CA ASP A 168 -7.01 -15.76 4.29
C ASP A 168 -5.56 -15.58 4.76
N LEU A 169 -5.36 -14.70 5.71
CA LEU A 169 -4.07 -14.45 6.32
C LEU A 169 -3.57 -15.66 7.13
N ALA A 170 -4.47 -16.47 7.69
CA ALA A 170 -4.09 -17.68 8.43
C ALA A 170 -3.44 -18.70 7.50
N ALA A 171 -3.95 -18.85 6.27
CA ALA A 171 -3.34 -19.70 5.25
C ALA A 171 -1.96 -19.18 4.82
N VAL A 172 -1.79 -17.85 4.72
CA VAL A 172 -0.48 -17.23 4.42
C VAL A 172 0.54 -17.52 5.52
N TYR A 173 0.15 -17.41 6.79
CA TYR A 173 1.00 -17.80 7.92
C TYR A 173 1.34 -19.29 7.91
N GLY A 174 0.44 -20.13 7.38
CA GLY A 174 0.69 -21.55 7.15
C GLY A 174 1.54 -21.88 5.92
N GLY A 175 2.15 -20.86 5.26
CA GLY A 175 3.05 -21.03 4.13
C GLY A 175 2.39 -21.00 2.74
N LYS A 176 1.07 -20.79 2.63
CA LYS A 176 0.38 -20.67 1.34
C LYS A 176 0.53 -19.25 0.78
N LEU A 177 1.69 -18.95 0.21
CA LEU A 177 2.02 -17.61 -0.28
C LEU A 177 1.19 -17.18 -1.51
N ASP A 178 0.57 -18.11 -2.22
CA ASP A 178 -0.42 -17.85 -3.28
C ASP A 178 -1.64 -17.07 -2.76
N LYS A 179 -1.96 -17.21 -1.47
CA LYS A 179 -3.05 -16.48 -0.79
C LYS A 179 -2.66 -15.09 -0.30
N ASN A 180 -1.38 -14.70 -0.43
CA ASN A 180 -0.91 -13.38 -0.05
C ASN A 180 -1.30 -12.34 -1.11
N ILE A 181 -2.50 -11.78 -0.95
CA ILE A 181 -3.14 -10.89 -1.92
C ILE A 181 -2.36 -9.59 -2.03
N GLN A 182 -2.13 -9.13 -3.26
CA GLN A 182 -1.57 -7.82 -3.55
C GLN A 182 -2.61 -6.73 -3.24
N LEU A 183 -2.19 -5.75 -2.46
CA LEU A 183 -2.99 -4.58 -2.12
C LEU A 183 -2.93 -3.54 -3.25
N LEU A 184 -3.92 -2.68 -3.28
CA LEU A 184 -3.95 -1.48 -4.12
C LEU A 184 -4.02 -0.24 -3.24
N SER A 185 -3.58 0.89 -3.79
CA SER A 185 -3.74 2.17 -3.11
C SER A 185 -5.22 2.46 -2.81
N GLY A 186 -5.50 2.87 -1.57
CA GLY A 186 -6.87 3.10 -1.10
C GLY A 186 -7.57 1.89 -0.50
N ASP A 187 -6.94 0.70 -0.49
CA ASP A 187 -7.52 -0.47 0.15
C ASP A 187 -7.64 -0.27 1.67
N ILE A 188 -8.76 -0.75 2.23
CA ILE A 188 -8.98 -0.82 3.68
C ILE A 188 -9.05 -2.29 4.07
N VAL A 189 -8.08 -2.74 4.86
CA VAL A 189 -8.00 -4.12 5.36
C VAL A 189 -8.67 -4.21 6.72
N TYR A 190 -9.68 -5.05 6.83
CA TYR A 190 -10.37 -5.34 8.08
C TYR A 190 -10.06 -6.75 8.58
N ILE A 191 -9.50 -6.83 9.77
CA ILE A 191 -9.19 -8.10 10.46
C ILE A 191 -10.20 -8.31 11.58
N PRO A 192 -11.15 -9.25 11.42
CA PRO A 192 -12.20 -9.48 12.41
C PRO A 192 -11.69 -10.22 13.64
N ARG A 193 -12.47 -10.17 14.71
CA ARG A 193 -12.24 -10.91 15.96
C ARG A 193 -12.82 -12.32 15.87
N LYS A 194 -12.18 -13.29 16.51
CA LYS A 194 -12.70 -14.65 16.67
C LYS A 194 -13.98 -14.65 17.52
N PRO A 195 -15.07 -15.33 17.11
CA PRO A 195 -16.35 -15.27 17.81
C PRO A 195 -16.30 -15.83 19.23
N TYR A 196 -15.45 -16.86 19.48
CA TYR A 196 -15.31 -17.43 20.81
C TYR A 196 -14.71 -16.48 21.84
N SER A 197 -13.87 -15.54 21.40
CA SER A 197 -13.32 -14.50 22.30
C SER A 197 -14.40 -13.53 22.76
N THR A 198 -15.42 -13.31 21.95
CA THR A 198 -16.58 -12.49 22.31
C THR A 198 -17.45 -13.23 23.32
N ALA A 199 -17.68 -14.54 23.14
CA ALA A 199 -18.41 -15.38 24.09
C ALA A 199 -17.67 -15.51 25.45
N ALA A 200 -16.36 -15.73 25.42
CA ALA A 200 -15.54 -15.78 26.65
C ALA A 200 -15.59 -14.46 27.41
N ARG A 201 -15.53 -13.34 26.73
CA ARG A 201 -15.63 -12.01 27.35
C ARG A 201 -17.04 -11.79 27.92
N TRP A 202 -18.08 -12.19 27.20
CA TRP A 202 -19.46 -12.07 27.70
C TRP A 202 -19.64 -12.89 29.01
N ILE A 203 -19.09 -14.10 29.08
CA ILE A 203 -19.07 -14.93 30.30
C ILE A 203 -18.30 -14.22 31.41
N SER A 204 -17.09 -13.73 31.13
CA SER A 204 -16.28 -13.00 32.12
C SER A 204 -17.03 -11.77 32.68
N ASP A 205 -17.65 -10.99 31.81
CA ASP A 205 -18.29 -9.73 32.20
C ASP A 205 -19.64 -9.96 32.94
N ASN A 206 -20.33 -11.08 32.67
CA ASN A 206 -21.67 -11.33 33.21
C ASN A 206 -21.72 -12.41 34.30
N PHE A 207 -20.84 -13.42 34.28
CA PHE A 207 -20.89 -14.52 35.25
C PHE A 207 -19.85 -14.44 36.34
N VAL A 208 -18.62 -14.01 36.04
CA VAL A 208 -17.54 -13.95 37.02
C VAL A 208 -17.86 -13.05 38.22
N PRO A 209 -18.49 -11.87 38.09
CA PRO A 209 -18.86 -11.03 39.23
C PRO A 209 -19.83 -11.75 40.20
N TRP A 210 -20.78 -12.52 39.66
CA TRP A 210 -21.75 -13.26 40.46
C TRP A 210 -21.14 -14.44 41.20
N THR A 211 -20.19 -15.15 40.57
CA THR A 211 -19.48 -16.26 41.24
C THR A 211 -18.61 -15.78 42.38
N THR A 212 -17.94 -14.63 42.26
CA THR A 212 -17.17 -14.03 43.35
C THR A 212 -18.07 -13.57 44.50
N LEU A 213 -19.19 -12.95 44.21
CA LEU A 213 -20.16 -12.54 45.22
C LEU A 213 -20.75 -13.77 45.95
N PHE A 214 -21.10 -14.82 45.21
CA PHE A 214 -21.60 -16.07 45.79
C PHE A 214 -20.58 -16.72 46.73
N THR A 215 -19.31 -16.81 46.28
CA THR A 215 -18.21 -17.37 47.09
C THR A 215 -18.02 -16.58 48.37
N PHE A 216 -18.10 -15.22 48.29
CA PHE A 216 -17.99 -14.36 49.48
C PHE A 216 -19.14 -14.61 50.46
N ILE A 217 -20.39 -14.73 50.01
CA ILE A 217 -21.54 -14.99 50.84
C ILE A 217 -21.43 -16.36 51.55
N VAL A 218 -21.05 -17.39 50.79
CA VAL A 218 -20.86 -18.75 51.34
C VAL A 218 -19.75 -18.76 52.41
N THR A 219 -18.62 -18.11 52.14
CA THR A 219 -17.52 -18.03 53.08
C THR A 219 -17.93 -17.27 54.34
N ALA A 220 -18.63 -16.14 54.22
CA ALA A 220 -19.13 -15.39 55.34
C ALA A 220 -20.12 -16.21 56.22
N ALA A 221 -21.02 -16.98 55.58
CA ALA A 221 -21.96 -17.85 56.28
C ALA A 221 -21.29 -19.00 57.03
N ILE A 222 -20.24 -19.59 56.47
CA ILE A 222 -19.44 -20.64 57.13
C ILE A 222 -18.70 -20.05 58.35
N VAL A 223 -18.07 -18.90 58.25
CA VAL A 223 -17.38 -18.23 59.37
C VAL A 223 -18.36 -17.86 60.45
N ALA A 224 -19.53 -17.31 60.11
CA ALA A 224 -20.59 -16.95 61.09
C ALA A 224 -21.17 -18.17 61.83
N LYS A 225 -21.18 -19.36 61.22
CA LYS A 225 -21.65 -20.60 61.85
C LYS A 225 -20.62 -21.25 62.78
N ASN A 226 -19.35 -20.95 62.59
CA ASN A 226 -18.24 -21.55 63.38
C ASN A 226 -17.79 -20.65 64.58
N ASN A 227 -18.40 -19.47 64.73
CA ASN A 227 -18.30 -18.63 65.92
C ASN A 227 -19.61 -18.73 66.78
#